data_033932e78a404811da8bf7494aafc540
#
_entry.id   033932e78a404811da8bf7494aafc540
#
_cell.length_a   1.000
_cell.length_b   1.000
_cell.length_c   1.000
_cell.angle_alpha   90.00
_cell.angle_beta   90.00
_cell.angle_gamma   90.00
#
_symmetry.space_group_name_H-M   'P 1'
#
loop_
_entity.id
_entity.type
_entity.pdbx_description
1 polymer ?
#
loop_
_entity_poly.entity_id
_entity_poly.type
_entity_poly.pdbx_seq_one_letter_code
_entity_poly.pdbx_strand_id
1 'polypeptide(L)'
;MKLVFDIETNGLNPTKIHCIVAIDEYDNVYSFRPHEIDKGVEFLQKADTLIGHNIVGFDIPAVKKLTGVDLTESADVIDTLLISRLLKPTREGGHSLEMWGYRLKFHKSDQPEWDIFTEDMLEYCIKDVQLNKKVYEILQKYSEGFSAESIELETSVAKILHDQERVGFKFDMEKGVMLLSQLQARMKEVEDEVHKVFKPRWVDEKLVTPKLKKDGTLSKSGLTEYEYAEIKLTGDMKPFMRKSFQEFNLGSRKQIGEYLQEFGWKPKSFTPTGQPIVDEAVLSKIKTIPQAVLIAEF
;
A
#
# COMPACT_ATOMS: atom_id res chain seq x y z
N MET A 1 18.49 18.98 26.49
CA MET A 1 17.77 17.68 26.62
C MET A 1 17.37 17.22 25.25
N LYS A 2 17.69 15.98 24.89
CA LYS A 2 17.22 15.34 23.64
C LYS A 2 16.02 14.47 23.95
N LEU A 3 14.99 14.55 23.14
CA LEU A 3 13.79 13.71 23.26
C LEU A 3 13.55 12.94 21.95
N VAL A 4 13.42 11.63 22.04
CA VAL A 4 12.82 10.83 20.98
C VAL A 4 11.33 10.78 21.26
N PHE A 5 10.50 11.18 20.29
CA PHE A 5 9.06 11.24 20.49
C PHE A 5 8.27 10.71 19.30
N ASP A 6 7.02 10.42 19.55
CA ASP A 6 6.02 10.01 18.59
C ASP A 6 4.63 10.42 19.08
N ILE A 7 3.67 10.57 18.17
CA ILE A 7 2.28 10.89 18.51
C ILE A 7 1.33 9.91 17.81
N GLU A 8 0.21 9.61 18.47
CA GLU A 8 -0.88 8.88 17.85
C GLU A 8 -2.06 9.81 17.59
N THR A 9 -2.67 9.67 16.43
CA THR A 9 -3.75 10.54 15.95
C THR A 9 -4.90 9.71 15.38
N ASN A 10 -6.03 10.36 15.10
CA ASN A 10 -7.18 9.71 14.48
C ASN A 10 -7.11 9.54 12.96
N GLY A 11 -5.90 9.52 12.38
CA GLY A 11 -5.66 9.23 10.97
C GLY A 11 -4.66 10.18 10.31
N LEU A 12 -4.41 9.97 9.01
CA LEU A 12 -3.39 10.71 8.24
C LEU A 12 -3.73 12.19 8.03
N ASN A 13 -5.00 12.57 8.09
CA ASN A 13 -5.43 13.97 8.14
C ASN A 13 -6.03 14.29 9.51
N PRO A 14 -5.18 14.43 10.55
CA PRO A 14 -5.63 14.40 11.92
C PRO A 14 -6.51 15.59 12.28
N THR A 15 -7.52 15.30 13.10
CA THR A 15 -8.37 16.28 13.79
C THR A 15 -8.20 16.19 15.30
N LYS A 16 -7.46 15.18 15.78
CA LYS A 16 -7.21 14.94 17.20
C LYS A 16 -5.90 14.18 17.41
N ILE A 17 -5.14 14.57 18.43
CA ILE A 17 -4.03 13.79 18.98
C ILE A 17 -4.57 12.93 20.12
N HIS A 18 -4.30 11.64 20.09
CA HIS A 18 -4.72 10.68 21.10
C HIS A 18 -3.71 10.56 22.23
N CYS A 19 -2.43 10.54 21.93
CA CYS A 19 -1.38 10.56 22.94
C CYS A 19 -0.08 11.11 22.34
N ILE A 20 0.82 11.51 23.24
CA ILE A 20 2.20 11.88 22.97
C ILE A 20 3.07 11.02 23.87
N VAL A 21 4.12 10.42 23.33
CA VAL A 21 5.13 9.71 24.10
C VAL A 21 6.50 10.26 23.76
N ALA A 22 7.34 10.44 24.77
CA ALA A 22 8.73 10.86 24.61
C ALA A 22 9.65 10.03 25.51
N ILE A 23 10.88 9.81 25.05
CA ILE A 23 11.95 9.18 25.84
C ILE A 23 13.16 10.10 25.79
N ASP A 24 13.76 10.35 26.94
CA ASP A 24 14.98 11.14 27.05
C ASP A 24 16.26 10.30 26.84
N GLU A 25 17.40 10.95 26.93
CA GLU A 25 18.72 10.32 26.82
C GLU A 25 19.04 9.33 27.95
N TYR A 26 18.29 9.36 29.07
CA TYR A 26 18.44 8.49 30.24
C TYR A 26 17.44 7.33 30.29
N ASP A 27 16.70 7.10 29.21
CA ASP A 27 15.64 6.09 29.10
C ASP A 27 14.40 6.35 29.96
N ASN A 28 14.19 7.57 30.46
CA ASN A 28 12.96 7.92 31.13
C ASN A 28 11.84 8.10 30.09
N VAL A 29 10.72 7.41 30.30
CA VAL A 29 9.56 7.44 29.44
C VAL A 29 8.54 8.43 29.98
N TYR A 30 8.09 9.34 29.15
CA TYR A 30 7.05 10.31 29.44
C TYR A 30 5.88 10.04 28.50
N SER A 31 4.68 9.91 29.04
CA SER A 31 3.47 9.64 28.27
C SER A 31 2.35 10.61 28.66
N PHE A 32 1.68 11.14 27.64
CA PHE A 32 0.60 12.12 27.81
C PHE A 32 -0.65 11.59 27.10
N ARG A 33 -1.71 11.42 27.87
CA ARG A 33 -3.01 10.93 27.40
C ARG A 33 -3.85 12.06 26.79
N PRO A 34 -5.02 11.79 26.20
CA PRO A 34 -5.81 12.80 25.47
C PRO A 34 -6.12 14.08 26.26
N HIS A 35 -6.23 14.00 27.58
CA HIS A 35 -6.49 15.14 28.46
C HIS A 35 -5.21 15.88 28.90
N GLU A 36 -4.04 15.43 28.45
CA GLU A 36 -2.72 15.96 28.83
C GLU A 36 -1.91 16.42 27.59
N ILE A 37 -2.54 16.49 26.43
CA ILE A 37 -1.82 16.84 25.16
C ILE A 37 -1.12 18.18 25.29
N ASP A 38 -1.75 19.20 25.87
CA ASP A 38 -1.13 20.52 26.05
C ASP A 38 0.14 20.44 26.91
N LYS A 39 0.12 19.63 27.98
CA LYS A 39 1.30 19.37 28.83
C LYS A 39 2.39 18.62 28.05
N GLY A 40 1.98 17.68 27.20
CA GLY A 40 2.91 16.95 26.32
C GLY A 40 3.62 17.87 25.34
N VAL A 41 2.87 18.77 24.72
CA VAL A 41 3.45 19.78 23.81
C VAL A 41 4.37 20.74 24.55
N GLU A 42 3.95 21.24 25.71
CA GLU A 42 4.83 22.07 26.57
C GLU A 42 6.09 21.32 27.01
N PHE A 43 6.00 20.01 27.20
CA PHE A 43 7.17 19.20 27.52
C PHE A 43 8.12 19.07 26.33
N LEU A 44 7.59 18.82 25.13
CA LEU A 44 8.39 18.77 23.90
C LEU A 44 9.10 20.10 23.60
N GLN A 45 8.46 21.25 23.88
CA GLN A 45 9.07 22.57 23.70
C GLN A 45 10.29 22.83 24.59
N LYS A 46 10.52 22.03 25.65
CA LYS A 46 11.70 22.14 26.53
C LYS A 46 12.92 21.40 26.00
N ALA A 47 12.77 20.64 24.92
CA ALA A 47 13.87 19.94 24.29
C ALA A 47 14.76 20.90 23.49
N ASP A 48 16.06 20.65 23.50
CA ASP A 48 17.01 21.28 22.57
C ASP A 48 17.00 20.54 21.21
N THR A 49 16.67 19.24 21.24
CA THR A 49 16.60 18.38 20.04
C THR A 49 15.42 17.42 20.13
N LEU A 50 14.60 17.43 19.11
CA LEU A 50 13.50 16.49 18.91
C LEU A 50 13.89 15.47 17.85
N ILE A 51 13.71 14.20 18.17
CA ILE A 51 14.08 13.06 17.32
C ILE A 51 12.83 12.22 17.09
N GLY A 52 12.56 11.85 15.85
CA GLY A 52 11.43 10.96 15.54
C GLY A 52 11.57 10.31 14.17
N HIS A 53 10.61 9.50 13.79
CA HIS A 53 10.60 8.77 12.52
C HIS A 53 9.53 9.32 11.60
N ASN A 54 9.90 10.07 10.59
CA ASN A 54 9.00 10.83 9.71
C ASN A 54 8.32 12.03 10.41
N ILE A 55 8.93 12.55 11.47
CA ILE A 55 8.34 13.65 12.24
C ILE A 55 8.26 14.95 11.46
N VAL A 56 9.14 15.17 10.49
CA VAL A 56 9.10 16.33 9.58
C VAL A 56 7.85 16.26 8.69
N GLY A 57 7.47 15.04 8.29
CA GLY A 57 6.33 14.83 7.41
C GLY A 57 4.99 14.70 8.12
N PHE A 58 4.96 14.31 9.39
CA PHE A 58 3.70 14.00 10.07
C PHE A 58 3.57 14.64 11.45
N ASP A 59 4.37 14.26 12.43
CA ASP A 59 4.15 14.60 13.85
C ASP A 59 4.20 16.11 14.10
N ILE A 60 5.26 16.76 13.63
CA ILE A 60 5.44 18.21 13.80
C ILE A 60 4.32 19.01 13.10
N PRO A 61 3.99 18.74 11.82
CA PRO A 61 2.84 19.35 11.16
C PRO A 61 1.50 19.09 11.86
N ALA A 62 1.30 17.89 12.39
CA ALA A 62 0.06 17.53 13.11
C ALA A 62 -0.06 18.31 14.43
N VAL A 63 1.01 18.37 15.23
CA VAL A 63 1.04 19.19 16.45
C VAL A 63 0.74 20.65 16.10
N LYS A 64 1.45 21.22 15.12
CA LYS A 64 1.23 22.62 14.69
C LYS A 64 -0.20 22.87 14.25
N LYS A 65 -0.78 21.97 13.45
CA LYS A 65 -2.17 22.07 12.97
C LYS A 65 -3.19 22.07 14.10
N LEU A 66 -2.99 21.21 15.12
CA LEU A 66 -4.01 20.94 16.13
C LEU A 66 -3.86 21.79 17.40
N THR A 67 -2.65 22.28 17.69
CA THR A 67 -2.36 23.06 18.90
C THR A 67 -1.91 24.48 18.63
N GLY A 68 -1.53 24.78 17.37
CA GLY A 68 -0.92 26.06 16.98
C GLY A 68 0.56 26.20 17.31
N VAL A 69 1.17 25.21 17.97
CA VAL A 69 2.57 25.25 18.41
C VAL A 69 3.48 24.66 17.33
N ASP A 70 4.47 25.45 16.88
CA ASP A 70 5.52 24.98 15.98
C ASP A 70 6.73 24.53 16.79
N LEU A 71 6.91 23.23 16.92
CA LEU A 71 8.03 22.64 17.67
C LEU A 71 9.41 22.95 17.07
N THR A 72 9.46 23.34 15.78
CA THR A 72 10.74 23.70 15.12
C THR A 72 11.26 25.08 15.52
N GLU A 73 10.46 25.90 16.20
CA GLU A 73 10.91 27.20 16.72
C GLU A 73 11.72 27.05 18.01
N SER A 74 11.56 25.95 18.73
CA SER A 74 12.20 25.73 20.05
C SER A 74 13.28 24.66 20.03
N ALA A 75 13.35 23.78 19.03
CA ALA A 75 14.24 22.63 19.01
C ALA A 75 14.80 22.31 17.62
N ASP A 76 16.02 21.80 17.58
CA ASP A 76 16.57 21.15 16.41
C ASP A 76 15.81 19.83 16.14
N VAL A 77 15.62 19.51 14.87
CA VAL A 77 14.84 18.33 14.45
C VAL A 77 15.72 17.30 13.77
N ILE A 78 15.66 16.07 14.24
CA ILE A 78 16.34 14.90 13.67
C ILE A 78 15.30 13.89 13.23
N ASP A 79 15.17 13.68 11.92
CA ASP A 79 14.26 12.69 11.36
C ASP A 79 15.00 11.41 10.96
N THR A 80 14.75 10.33 11.69
CA THR A 80 15.44 9.05 11.48
C THR A 80 15.08 8.39 10.16
N LEU A 81 13.91 8.67 9.57
CA LEU A 81 13.54 8.19 8.24
C LEU A 81 14.42 8.84 7.16
N LEU A 82 14.60 10.16 7.24
CA LEU A 82 15.45 10.91 6.30
C LEU A 82 16.90 10.43 6.37
N ILE A 83 17.47 10.34 7.57
CA ILE A 83 18.84 9.85 7.77
C ILE A 83 18.98 8.40 7.26
N SER A 84 18.01 7.54 7.53
CA SER A 84 18.02 6.15 7.06
C SER A 84 18.05 6.06 5.54
N ARG A 85 17.28 6.92 4.84
CA ARG A 85 17.26 7.02 3.38
C ARG A 85 18.56 7.57 2.82
N LEU A 86 19.08 8.63 3.42
CA LEU A 86 20.29 9.29 2.98
C LEU A 86 21.52 8.38 3.08
N LEU A 87 21.69 7.69 4.21
CA LEU A 87 22.83 6.80 4.44
C LEU A 87 22.80 5.51 3.60
N LYS A 88 21.63 5.01 3.24
CA LYS A 88 21.51 3.78 2.43
C LYS A 88 20.21 3.77 1.63
N PRO A 89 20.12 4.48 0.47
CA PRO A 89 18.89 4.63 -0.31
C PRO A 89 18.23 3.29 -0.72
N THR A 90 19.04 2.28 -1.01
CA THR A 90 18.58 0.94 -1.46
C THR A 90 18.52 -0.07 -0.33
N ARG A 91 18.02 0.32 0.87
CA ARG A 91 17.92 -0.58 2.01
C ARG A 91 16.88 -1.66 1.75
N GLU A 92 17.31 -2.92 1.83
CA GLU A 92 16.42 -4.07 1.65
C GLU A 92 15.24 -4.03 2.62
N GLY A 93 14.02 -4.23 2.13
CA GLY A 93 12.77 -4.11 2.89
C GLY A 93 12.34 -2.67 3.18
N GLY A 94 13.11 -1.64 2.79
CA GLY A 94 12.74 -0.24 2.98
C GLY A 94 13.17 0.36 4.31
N HIS A 95 12.57 1.50 4.67
CA HIS A 95 13.02 2.37 5.76
C HIS A 95 11.99 2.57 6.87
N SER A 96 10.79 1.98 6.76
CA SER A 96 9.76 2.13 7.79
C SER A 96 10.22 1.65 9.16
N LEU A 97 9.63 2.21 10.21
CA LEU A 97 9.95 1.82 11.59
C LEU A 97 9.66 0.33 11.82
N GLU A 98 8.62 -0.22 11.19
CA GLU A 98 8.34 -1.66 11.18
C GLU A 98 9.51 -2.49 10.63
N MET A 99 10.06 -2.10 9.47
CA MET A 99 11.20 -2.80 8.87
C MET A 99 12.48 -2.67 9.69
N TRP A 100 12.64 -1.58 10.41
CA TRP A 100 13.68 -1.45 11.42
C TRP A 100 13.44 -2.39 12.59
N GLY A 101 12.20 -2.56 13.03
CA GLY A 101 11.81 -3.54 14.04
C GLY A 101 12.24 -4.96 13.69
N TYR A 102 11.96 -5.41 12.46
CA TYR A 102 12.42 -6.72 11.97
C TYR A 102 13.95 -6.85 12.00
N ARG A 103 14.70 -5.84 11.55
CA ARG A 103 16.16 -5.85 11.54
C ARG A 103 16.75 -5.91 12.95
N LEU A 104 16.15 -5.21 13.89
CA LEU A 104 16.60 -5.14 15.28
C LEU A 104 16.01 -6.24 16.16
N LYS A 105 15.18 -7.13 15.60
CA LYS A 105 14.45 -8.16 16.33
C LYS A 105 13.62 -7.56 17.49
N PHE A 106 13.09 -6.38 17.27
CA PHE A 106 12.22 -5.65 18.17
C PHE A 106 10.81 -5.64 17.57
N HIS A 107 9.98 -6.61 17.96
CA HIS A 107 8.65 -6.75 17.38
C HIS A 107 7.73 -5.66 17.90
N LYS A 108 7.03 -5.00 16.97
CA LYS A 108 5.93 -4.11 17.28
C LYS A 108 4.72 -4.89 17.80
N SER A 109 3.85 -4.20 18.53
CA SER A 109 2.51 -4.70 18.84
C SER A 109 1.63 -4.70 17.58
N ASP A 110 0.50 -5.42 17.65
CA ASP A 110 -0.54 -5.29 16.62
C ASP A 110 -1.02 -3.84 16.56
N GLN A 111 -1.42 -3.40 15.36
CA GLN A 111 -1.92 -2.03 15.17
C GLN A 111 -3.25 -1.85 15.91
N PRO A 112 -3.42 -0.78 16.71
CA PRO A 112 -4.68 -0.47 17.38
C PRO A 112 -5.72 0.06 16.38
N GLU A 113 -6.97 0.15 16.82
CA GLU A 113 -7.98 0.96 16.14
C GLU A 113 -7.69 2.45 16.35
N TRP A 114 -7.78 3.26 15.30
CA TRP A 114 -7.31 4.65 15.31
C TRP A 114 -8.41 5.66 15.70
N ASP A 115 -9.67 5.28 15.70
CA ASP A 115 -10.79 6.21 15.92
C ASP A 115 -10.88 6.70 17.37
N ILE A 116 -10.54 5.84 18.32
CA ILE A 116 -10.69 6.11 19.77
C ILE A 116 -9.40 5.75 20.48
N PHE A 117 -8.98 6.62 21.43
CA PHE A 117 -7.84 6.32 22.30
C PHE A 117 -8.08 5.07 23.15
N THR A 118 -7.08 4.21 23.21
CA THR A 118 -7.01 3.03 24.10
C THR A 118 -5.64 2.96 24.78
N GLU A 119 -5.55 2.27 25.91
CA GLU A 119 -4.24 2.04 26.56
C GLU A 119 -3.33 1.17 25.66
N ASP A 120 -3.89 0.28 24.85
CA ASP A 120 -3.10 -0.49 23.86
C ASP A 120 -2.46 0.44 22.80
N MET A 121 -3.14 1.51 22.40
CA MET A 121 -2.58 2.55 21.54
C MET A 121 -1.41 3.28 22.22
N LEU A 122 -1.53 3.58 23.51
CA LEU A 122 -0.45 4.20 24.27
C LEU A 122 0.75 3.25 24.39
N GLU A 123 0.53 1.99 24.66
CA GLU A 123 1.60 0.97 24.68
C GLU A 123 2.26 0.79 23.30
N TYR A 124 1.47 0.86 22.23
CA TYR A 124 1.98 0.85 20.85
C TYR A 124 2.92 2.04 20.61
N CYS A 125 2.48 3.25 20.94
CA CYS A 125 3.28 4.47 20.82
C CYS A 125 4.58 4.40 21.67
N ILE A 126 4.51 3.87 22.89
CA ILE A 126 5.71 3.66 23.75
C ILE A 126 6.72 2.74 23.06
N LYS A 127 6.26 1.64 22.46
CA LYS A 127 7.14 0.70 21.76
C LYS A 127 7.74 1.32 20.50
N ASP A 128 6.99 2.15 19.79
CA ASP A 128 7.48 2.85 18.60
C ASP A 128 8.58 3.85 18.98
N VAL A 129 8.42 4.61 20.04
CA VAL A 129 9.46 5.52 20.55
C VAL A 129 10.70 4.75 21.04
N GLN A 130 10.52 3.63 21.74
CA GLN A 130 11.63 2.77 22.17
C GLN A 130 12.40 2.18 20.99
N LEU A 131 11.69 1.72 19.97
CA LEU A 131 12.29 1.22 18.74
C LEU A 131 13.03 2.34 18.01
N ASN A 132 12.40 3.50 17.86
CA ASN A 132 13.02 4.65 17.18
C ASN A 132 14.28 5.14 17.90
N LYS A 133 14.32 5.13 19.22
CA LYS A 133 15.55 5.42 19.97
C LYS A 133 16.70 4.50 19.56
N LYS A 134 16.45 3.19 19.47
CA LYS A 134 17.45 2.20 19.00
C LYS A 134 17.87 2.46 17.55
N VAL A 135 16.92 2.82 16.69
CA VAL A 135 17.20 3.19 15.30
C VAL A 135 18.08 4.43 15.24
N TYR A 136 17.78 5.45 16.02
CA TYR A 136 18.59 6.67 16.11
C TYR A 136 20.03 6.38 16.54
N GLU A 137 20.23 5.59 17.60
CA GLU A 137 21.56 5.21 18.09
C GLU A 137 22.39 4.46 17.03
N ILE A 138 21.74 3.61 16.23
CA ILE A 138 22.40 2.90 15.13
C ILE A 138 22.72 3.85 13.98
N LEU A 139 21.78 4.71 13.62
CA LEU A 139 22.00 5.68 12.55
C LEU A 139 23.09 6.68 12.91
N GLN A 140 23.21 7.10 14.18
CA GLN A 140 24.33 7.92 14.63
C GLN A 140 25.68 7.24 14.37
N LYS A 141 25.82 5.96 14.66
CA LYS A 141 27.05 5.19 14.38
C LYS A 141 27.33 5.10 12.88
N TYR A 142 26.28 4.91 12.06
CA TYR A 142 26.41 4.82 10.60
C TYR A 142 26.72 6.17 9.95
N SER A 143 26.40 7.27 10.62
CA SER A 143 26.67 8.62 10.15
C SER A 143 28.04 9.14 10.56
N GLU A 144 28.85 8.37 11.29
CA GLU A 144 30.22 8.74 11.62
C GLU A 144 31.01 9.01 10.33
N GLY A 145 31.52 10.25 10.19
CA GLY A 145 32.22 10.70 8.98
C GLY A 145 31.30 11.13 7.83
N PHE A 146 29.98 11.10 7.99
CA PHE A 146 29.04 11.67 7.05
C PHE A 146 28.87 13.17 7.27
N SER A 147 28.66 13.94 6.19
CA SER A 147 28.55 15.40 6.29
C SER A 147 27.27 15.83 7.04
N ALA A 148 27.44 16.65 8.05
CA ALA A 148 26.31 17.25 8.78
C ALA A 148 25.49 18.17 7.86
N GLU A 149 26.17 18.92 6.98
CA GLU A 149 25.54 19.81 6.01
C GLU A 149 24.64 19.05 5.02
N SER A 150 25.02 17.80 4.67
CA SER A 150 24.17 16.96 3.82
C SER A 150 22.89 16.54 4.53
N ILE A 151 22.95 16.23 5.83
CA ILE A 151 21.76 15.89 6.63
C ILE A 151 20.85 17.12 6.78
N GLU A 152 21.44 18.29 7.02
CA GLU A 152 20.70 19.57 7.13
C GLU A 152 20.03 19.93 5.80
N LEU A 153 20.73 19.78 4.68
CA LEU A 153 20.19 20.01 3.35
C LEU A 153 18.97 19.10 3.08
N GLU A 154 19.10 17.79 3.30
CA GLU A 154 17.99 16.84 3.11
C GLU A 154 16.82 17.13 4.03
N THR A 155 17.06 17.51 5.27
CA THR A 155 16.00 17.91 6.22
C THR A 155 15.27 19.17 5.72
N SER A 156 16.01 20.15 5.21
CA SER A 156 15.44 21.38 4.66
C SER A 156 14.62 21.11 3.39
N VAL A 157 15.14 20.27 2.49
CA VAL A 157 14.41 19.83 1.29
C VAL A 157 13.14 19.08 1.67
N ALA A 158 13.21 18.19 2.66
CA ALA A 158 12.03 17.44 3.12
C ALA A 158 10.93 18.36 3.63
N LYS A 159 11.25 19.40 4.40
CA LYS A 159 10.28 20.42 4.86
C LYS A 159 9.57 21.09 3.67
N ILE A 160 10.33 21.48 2.63
CA ILE A 160 9.77 22.09 1.41
C ILE A 160 8.86 21.11 0.67
N LEU A 161 9.28 19.85 0.53
CA LEU A 161 8.48 18.83 -0.16
C LEU A 161 7.17 18.53 0.58
N HIS A 162 7.18 18.44 1.91
CA HIS A 162 5.96 18.25 2.69
C HIS A 162 5.02 19.45 2.63
N ASP A 163 5.57 20.68 2.61
CA ASP A 163 4.74 21.87 2.37
C ASP A 163 4.12 21.84 0.97
N GLN A 164 4.87 21.41 -0.03
CA GLN A 164 4.39 21.26 -1.40
C GLN A 164 3.28 20.20 -1.50
N GLU A 165 3.45 19.05 -0.82
CA GLU A 165 2.40 18.01 -0.74
C GLU A 165 1.13 18.54 -0.08
N ARG A 166 1.27 19.29 1.01
CA ARG A 166 0.12 19.86 1.75
C ARG A 166 -0.65 20.89 0.94
N VAL A 167 0.05 21.75 0.20
CA VAL A 167 -0.56 22.77 -0.68
C VAL A 167 -1.14 22.11 -1.93
N GLY A 168 -0.46 21.09 -2.45
CA GLY A 168 -0.85 20.37 -3.65
C GLY A 168 -0.66 21.19 -4.93
N PHE A 169 -1.12 20.62 -6.04
CA PHE A 169 -1.14 21.28 -7.34
C PHE A 169 -2.57 21.72 -7.68
N LYS A 170 -2.68 22.87 -8.35
CA LYS A 170 -3.96 23.27 -8.91
C LYS A 170 -4.36 22.29 -10.00
N PHE A 171 -5.45 21.56 -9.78
CA PHE A 171 -6.03 20.64 -10.74
C PHE A 171 -7.30 21.25 -11.35
N ASP A 172 -7.40 21.24 -12.68
CA ASP A 172 -8.58 21.70 -13.39
C ASP A 172 -9.64 20.58 -13.38
N MET A 173 -10.49 20.62 -12.36
CA MET A 173 -11.53 19.62 -12.14
C MET A 173 -12.51 19.51 -13.33
N GLU A 174 -12.87 20.63 -13.96
CA GLU A 174 -13.82 20.62 -15.08
C GLU A 174 -13.23 19.88 -16.28
N LYS A 175 -11.99 20.24 -16.67
CA LYS A 175 -11.28 19.52 -17.74
C LYS A 175 -10.99 18.07 -17.37
N GLY A 176 -10.67 17.81 -16.11
CA GLY A 176 -10.44 16.45 -15.61
C GLY A 176 -11.68 15.57 -15.76
N VAL A 177 -12.84 16.05 -15.36
CA VAL A 177 -14.13 15.35 -15.51
C VAL A 177 -14.50 15.17 -16.99
N MET A 178 -14.31 16.21 -17.81
CA MET A 178 -14.56 16.11 -19.26
C MET A 178 -13.67 15.03 -19.90
N LEU A 179 -12.38 15.04 -19.62
CA LEU A 179 -11.45 14.04 -20.14
C LEU A 179 -11.81 12.63 -19.67
N LEU A 180 -12.13 12.46 -18.39
CA LEU A 180 -12.58 11.18 -17.84
C LEU A 180 -13.81 10.65 -18.58
N SER A 181 -14.81 11.51 -18.81
CA SER A 181 -16.03 11.15 -19.54
C SER A 181 -15.74 10.74 -20.99
N GLN A 182 -14.84 11.45 -21.68
CA GLN A 182 -14.40 11.12 -23.03
C GLN A 182 -13.68 9.77 -23.08
N LEU A 183 -12.77 9.53 -22.14
CA LEU A 183 -12.04 8.25 -22.05
C LEU A 183 -13.00 7.10 -21.77
N GLN A 184 -13.93 7.26 -20.82
CA GLN A 184 -14.92 6.22 -20.50
C GLN A 184 -15.84 5.92 -21.71
N ALA A 185 -16.28 6.95 -22.43
CA ALA A 185 -17.07 6.76 -23.65
C ALA A 185 -16.27 6.00 -24.71
N ARG A 186 -14.99 6.38 -24.92
CA ARG A 186 -14.13 5.69 -25.88
C ARG A 186 -13.83 4.24 -25.47
N MET A 187 -13.55 4.00 -24.20
CA MET A 187 -13.39 2.63 -23.68
C MET A 187 -14.63 1.79 -23.96
N LYS A 188 -15.84 2.33 -23.73
CA LYS A 188 -17.08 1.62 -23.99
C LYS A 188 -17.28 1.32 -25.48
N GLU A 189 -16.97 2.26 -26.36
CA GLU A 189 -17.01 2.03 -27.81
C GLU A 189 -16.07 0.89 -28.22
N VAL A 190 -14.82 0.93 -27.75
CA VAL A 190 -13.83 -0.12 -28.04
C VAL A 190 -14.30 -1.47 -27.53
N GLU A 191 -14.81 -1.54 -26.31
CA GLU A 191 -15.36 -2.75 -25.72
C GLU A 191 -16.52 -3.31 -26.56
N ASP A 192 -17.47 -2.47 -26.93
CA ASP A 192 -18.61 -2.86 -27.75
C ASP A 192 -18.18 -3.36 -29.14
N GLU A 193 -17.20 -2.72 -29.79
CA GLU A 193 -16.65 -3.17 -31.08
C GLU A 193 -15.93 -4.50 -30.98
N VAL A 194 -15.11 -4.70 -29.94
CA VAL A 194 -14.39 -5.95 -29.74
C VAL A 194 -15.36 -7.09 -29.41
N HIS A 195 -16.37 -6.86 -28.59
CA HIS A 195 -17.40 -7.84 -28.24
C HIS A 195 -18.32 -8.25 -29.41
N LYS A 196 -18.36 -7.48 -30.50
CA LYS A 196 -19.03 -7.92 -31.74
C LYS A 196 -18.37 -9.15 -32.34
N VAL A 197 -17.07 -9.31 -32.18
CA VAL A 197 -16.26 -10.40 -32.74
C VAL A 197 -15.83 -11.41 -31.69
N PHE A 198 -15.29 -10.94 -30.56
CA PHE A 198 -14.86 -11.80 -29.47
C PHE A 198 -16.02 -12.12 -28.54
N LYS A 199 -16.79 -13.15 -28.94
CA LYS A 199 -18.01 -13.53 -28.22
C LYS A 199 -17.70 -14.27 -26.92
N PRO A 200 -18.58 -14.20 -25.91
CA PRO A 200 -18.52 -15.03 -24.73
C PRO A 200 -18.47 -16.52 -25.10
N ARG A 201 -17.75 -17.30 -24.34
CA ARG A 201 -17.57 -18.74 -24.58
C ARG A 201 -17.58 -19.56 -23.29
N TRP A 202 -17.87 -20.83 -23.43
CA TRP A 202 -17.67 -21.78 -22.36
C TRP A 202 -16.21 -22.17 -22.26
N VAL A 203 -15.61 -22.00 -21.07
CA VAL A 203 -14.23 -22.37 -20.79
C VAL A 203 -14.17 -23.41 -19.67
N ASP A 204 -13.21 -24.29 -19.76
CA ASP A 204 -12.93 -25.25 -18.71
C ASP A 204 -12.34 -24.53 -17.50
N GLU A 205 -13.00 -24.63 -16.34
CA GLU A 205 -12.62 -23.95 -15.11
C GLU A 205 -11.70 -24.82 -14.25
N LYS A 206 -12.20 -25.98 -13.87
CA LYS A 206 -11.45 -26.95 -13.08
C LYS A 206 -12.05 -28.35 -13.13
N LEU A 207 -11.19 -29.35 -12.93
CA LEU A 207 -11.64 -30.74 -12.72
C LEU A 207 -12.23 -30.87 -11.30
N VAL A 208 -13.49 -31.24 -11.22
CA VAL A 208 -14.22 -31.49 -9.98
C VAL A 208 -14.30 -32.99 -9.74
N THR A 209 -13.84 -33.43 -8.58
CA THR A 209 -13.96 -34.82 -8.14
C THR A 209 -14.88 -34.88 -6.93
N PRO A 210 -16.12 -35.41 -7.08
CA PRO A 210 -17.03 -35.56 -5.96
C PRO A 210 -16.42 -36.45 -4.86
N LYS A 211 -16.71 -36.17 -3.60
CA LYS A 211 -16.14 -36.89 -2.45
C LYS A 211 -17.26 -37.30 -1.50
N LEU A 212 -17.10 -38.47 -0.84
CA LEU A 212 -17.96 -38.88 0.25
C LEU A 212 -17.39 -38.40 1.60
N LYS A 213 -18.25 -38.11 2.55
CA LYS A 213 -17.90 -37.91 3.95
C LYS A 213 -17.61 -39.27 4.61
N LYS A 214 -17.10 -39.23 5.85
CA LYS A 214 -16.82 -40.44 6.64
C LYS A 214 -18.04 -41.31 6.90
N ASP A 215 -19.24 -40.73 6.90
CA ASP A 215 -20.54 -41.40 7.06
C ASP A 215 -21.11 -41.99 5.75
N GLY A 216 -20.37 -41.92 4.65
CA GLY A 216 -20.78 -42.39 3.34
C GLY A 216 -21.68 -41.44 2.56
N THR A 217 -22.05 -40.28 3.10
CA THR A 217 -22.88 -39.31 2.39
C THR A 217 -22.05 -38.41 1.47
N LEU A 218 -22.68 -37.86 0.40
CA LEU A 218 -22.02 -36.93 -0.51
C LEU A 218 -21.57 -35.65 0.22
N SER A 219 -20.34 -35.24 -0.01
CA SER A 219 -19.79 -33.96 0.54
C SER A 219 -20.18 -32.79 -0.35
N LYS A 220 -20.64 -31.70 0.24
CA LYS A 220 -20.87 -30.42 -0.48
C LYS A 220 -19.57 -29.67 -0.82
N SER A 221 -18.46 -30.08 -0.22
CA SER A 221 -17.18 -29.35 -0.39
C SER A 221 -16.70 -29.37 -1.84
N GLY A 222 -16.52 -28.22 -2.42
CA GLY A 222 -16.05 -28.03 -3.80
C GLY A 222 -17.12 -28.20 -4.88
N LEU A 223 -18.38 -28.45 -4.51
CA LEU A 223 -19.53 -28.55 -5.42
C LEU A 223 -20.38 -27.26 -5.31
N THR A 224 -20.98 -26.85 -6.44
CA THR A 224 -22.08 -25.89 -6.44
C THR A 224 -23.37 -26.55 -5.93
N GLU A 225 -24.37 -25.77 -5.57
CA GLU A 225 -25.68 -26.29 -5.15
C GLU A 225 -26.32 -27.16 -6.25
N TYR A 226 -26.19 -26.74 -7.52
CA TYR A 226 -26.69 -27.49 -8.67
C TYR A 226 -25.98 -28.84 -8.83
N GLU A 227 -24.64 -28.83 -8.87
CA GLU A 227 -23.83 -30.05 -9.00
C GLU A 227 -24.08 -31.02 -7.85
N TYR A 228 -24.22 -30.52 -6.62
CA TYR A 228 -24.56 -31.35 -5.47
C TYR A 228 -25.92 -32.01 -5.61
N ALA A 229 -26.92 -31.27 -6.06
CA ALA A 229 -28.27 -31.78 -6.25
C ALA A 229 -28.31 -32.83 -7.39
N GLU A 230 -27.61 -32.56 -8.50
CA GLU A 230 -27.52 -33.48 -9.64
C GLU A 230 -26.83 -34.80 -9.27
N ILE A 231 -25.67 -34.73 -8.61
CA ILE A 231 -24.94 -35.94 -8.18
C ILE A 231 -25.75 -36.70 -7.14
N LYS A 232 -26.46 -36.02 -6.24
CA LYS A 232 -27.33 -36.67 -5.26
C LYS A 232 -28.50 -37.39 -5.94
N LEU A 233 -29.01 -36.84 -7.05
CA LEU A 233 -30.12 -37.43 -7.81
C LEU A 233 -29.66 -38.63 -8.67
N THR A 234 -28.53 -38.46 -9.37
CA THR A 234 -28.04 -39.45 -10.34
C THR A 234 -27.14 -40.52 -9.74
N GLY A 235 -26.51 -40.23 -8.61
CA GLY A 235 -25.48 -41.09 -8.01
C GLY A 235 -24.16 -41.11 -8.79
N ASP A 236 -23.99 -40.26 -9.82
CA ASP A 236 -22.76 -40.24 -10.62
C ASP A 236 -21.62 -39.49 -9.88
N MET A 237 -20.66 -40.28 -9.44
CA MET A 237 -19.47 -39.79 -8.68
C MET A 237 -18.24 -39.62 -9.57
N LYS A 238 -18.38 -39.72 -10.90
CA LYS A 238 -17.23 -39.54 -11.80
C LYS A 238 -16.70 -38.11 -11.76
N PRO A 239 -15.38 -37.94 -11.87
CA PRO A 239 -14.81 -36.64 -12.07
C PRO A 239 -15.37 -36.00 -13.35
N PHE A 240 -15.67 -34.70 -13.27
CA PHE A 240 -16.13 -33.91 -14.42
C PHE A 240 -15.42 -32.56 -14.50
N MET A 241 -15.33 -32.03 -15.71
CA MET A 241 -14.77 -30.73 -15.94
C MET A 241 -15.87 -29.68 -15.76
N ARG A 242 -15.71 -28.83 -14.73
CA ARG A 242 -16.60 -27.67 -14.57
C ARG A 242 -16.29 -26.67 -15.66
N LYS A 243 -17.35 -26.18 -16.29
CA LYS A 243 -17.26 -25.10 -17.28
C LYS A 243 -17.92 -23.85 -16.74
N SER A 244 -17.33 -22.67 -17.06
CA SER A 244 -17.93 -21.37 -16.82
C SER A 244 -18.16 -20.65 -18.14
N PHE A 245 -19.26 -19.91 -18.23
CA PHE A 245 -19.51 -19.03 -19.36
C PHE A 245 -18.78 -17.73 -19.11
N GLN A 246 -17.80 -17.42 -19.94
CA GLN A 246 -16.88 -16.30 -19.72
C GLN A 246 -17.02 -15.26 -20.82
N GLU A 247 -17.27 -14.03 -20.42
CA GLU A 247 -17.17 -12.88 -21.31
C GLU A 247 -15.71 -12.53 -21.59
N PHE A 248 -15.45 -11.98 -22.77
CA PHE A 248 -14.11 -11.53 -23.11
C PHE A 248 -13.77 -10.28 -22.31
N ASN A 249 -12.66 -10.31 -21.59
CA ASN A 249 -12.14 -9.19 -20.81
C ASN A 249 -10.93 -8.58 -21.53
N LEU A 250 -11.08 -7.34 -22.02
CA LEU A 250 -10.04 -6.60 -22.72
C LEU A 250 -8.81 -6.31 -21.83
N GLY A 251 -8.96 -6.28 -20.51
CA GLY A 251 -7.86 -6.16 -19.56
C GLY A 251 -7.09 -7.46 -19.28
N SER A 252 -7.58 -8.61 -19.77
CA SER A 252 -6.96 -9.91 -19.52
C SER A 252 -5.98 -10.34 -20.62
N ARG A 253 -4.69 -10.13 -20.40
CA ARG A 253 -3.63 -10.56 -21.34
C ARG A 253 -3.73 -12.03 -21.73
N LYS A 254 -4.14 -12.89 -20.80
CA LYS A 254 -4.35 -14.32 -21.06
C LYS A 254 -5.47 -14.52 -22.07
N GLN A 255 -6.65 -13.94 -21.84
CA GLN A 255 -7.79 -14.07 -22.76
C GLN A 255 -7.48 -13.45 -24.12
N ILE A 256 -6.83 -12.28 -24.16
CA ILE A 256 -6.40 -11.65 -25.41
C ILE A 256 -5.55 -12.63 -26.22
N GLY A 257 -4.53 -13.22 -25.60
CA GLY A 257 -3.66 -14.19 -26.27
C GLY A 257 -4.40 -15.41 -26.79
N GLU A 258 -5.34 -15.97 -26.02
CA GLU A 258 -6.17 -17.12 -26.40
C GLU A 258 -7.08 -16.80 -27.59
N TYR A 259 -7.84 -15.70 -27.52
CA TYR A 259 -8.74 -15.29 -28.60
C TYR A 259 -7.99 -14.97 -29.89
N LEU A 260 -6.88 -14.22 -29.82
CA LEU A 260 -6.08 -13.92 -31.00
C LEU A 260 -5.52 -15.19 -31.67
N GLN A 261 -5.13 -16.20 -30.89
CA GLN A 261 -4.65 -17.48 -31.43
C GLN A 261 -5.79 -18.26 -32.13
N GLU A 262 -7.00 -18.23 -31.61
CA GLU A 262 -8.18 -18.81 -32.28
C GLU A 262 -8.47 -18.13 -33.61
N PHE A 263 -8.21 -16.82 -33.71
CA PHE A 263 -8.31 -16.06 -34.96
C PHE A 263 -7.06 -16.19 -35.86
N GLY A 264 -6.16 -17.12 -35.56
CA GLY A 264 -5.03 -17.48 -36.40
C GLY A 264 -3.73 -16.72 -36.11
N TRP A 265 -3.68 -15.90 -35.05
CA TRP A 265 -2.43 -15.25 -34.65
C TRP A 265 -1.45 -16.29 -34.08
N LYS A 266 -0.20 -16.21 -34.51
CA LYS A 266 0.89 -17.05 -34.01
C LYS A 266 1.84 -16.19 -33.17
N PRO A 267 1.88 -16.35 -31.84
CA PRO A 267 2.77 -15.60 -30.98
C PRO A 267 4.23 -15.95 -31.27
N LYS A 268 5.09 -14.93 -31.25
CA LYS A 268 6.54 -15.07 -31.45
C LYS A 268 7.34 -14.99 -30.16
N SER A 269 6.73 -14.42 -29.11
CA SER A 269 7.37 -14.18 -27.82
C SER A 269 6.49 -14.65 -26.69
N PHE A 270 7.10 -15.23 -25.66
CA PHE A 270 6.41 -15.84 -24.53
C PHE A 270 7.01 -15.31 -23.21
N THR A 271 6.20 -15.28 -22.16
CA THR A 271 6.64 -15.03 -20.79
C THR A 271 7.44 -16.23 -20.27
N PRO A 272 8.19 -16.11 -19.17
CA PRO A 272 8.86 -17.24 -18.51
C PRO A 272 7.91 -18.38 -18.13
N THR A 273 6.62 -18.09 -17.96
CA THR A 273 5.56 -19.05 -17.65
C THR A 273 4.89 -19.66 -18.89
N GLY A 274 5.41 -19.37 -20.09
CA GLY A 274 4.92 -19.90 -21.37
C GLY A 274 3.65 -19.24 -21.91
N GLN A 275 3.20 -18.11 -21.36
CA GLN A 275 2.07 -17.35 -21.90
C GLN A 275 2.53 -16.43 -23.04
N PRO A 276 1.74 -16.25 -24.11
CA PRO A 276 2.04 -15.30 -25.17
C PRO A 276 2.19 -13.88 -24.61
N ILE A 277 3.18 -13.13 -25.10
CA ILE A 277 3.30 -11.70 -24.79
C ILE A 277 2.31 -10.94 -25.66
N VAL A 278 1.38 -10.22 -25.03
CA VAL A 278 0.38 -9.38 -25.68
C VAL A 278 0.46 -7.97 -25.08
N ASP A 279 1.44 -7.22 -25.53
CA ASP A 279 1.61 -5.79 -25.23
C ASP A 279 1.19 -4.93 -26.44
N GLU A 280 1.10 -3.62 -26.23
CA GLU A 280 0.77 -2.66 -27.28
C GLU A 280 1.68 -2.82 -28.51
N ALA A 281 2.97 -3.01 -28.30
CA ALA A 281 3.94 -3.16 -29.37
C ALA A 281 3.75 -4.44 -30.22
N VAL A 282 3.20 -5.49 -29.63
CA VAL A 282 2.83 -6.73 -30.33
C VAL A 282 1.48 -6.57 -31.00
N LEU A 283 0.47 -6.07 -30.30
CA LEU A 283 -0.91 -5.94 -30.77
C LEU A 283 -0.99 -5.00 -32.00
N SER A 284 -0.28 -3.88 -31.98
CA SER A 284 -0.23 -2.92 -33.11
C SER A 284 0.35 -3.50 -34.42
N LYS A 285 1.11 -4.60 -34.35
CA LYS A 285 1.68 -5.29 -35.51
C LYS A 285 0.74 -6.35 -36.10
N ILE A 286 -0.34 -6.71 -35.44
CA ILE A 286 -1.29 -7.72 -35.90
C ILE A 286 -2.29 -7.07 -36.86
N LYS A 287 -1.95 -7.02 -38.13
CA LYS A 287 -2.79 -6.39 -39.17
C LYS A 287 -3.92 -7.28 -39.69
N THR A 288 -3.83 -8.59 -39.45
CA THR A 288 -4.81 -9.56 -39.93
C THR A 288 -6.08 -9.64 -39.04
N ILE A 289 -6.02 -9.10 -37.85
CA ILE A 289 -7.11 -9.11 -36.87
C ILE A 289 -7.33 -7.65 -36.43
N PRO A 290 -8.30 -6.93 -37.03
CA PRO A 290 -8.53 -5.52 -36.71
C PRO A 290 -8.76 -5.22 -35.22
N GLN A 291 -9.36 -6.17 -34.50
CA GLN A 291 -9.62 -6.05 -33.06
C GLN A 291 -8.36 -5.96 -32.22
N ALA A 292 -7.23 -6.49 -32.70
CA ALA A 292 -5.96 -6.40 -31.98
C ALA A 292 -5.49 -4.95 -31.81
N VAL A 293 -5.74 -4.09 -32.82
CA VAL A 293 -5.42 -2.66 -32.73
C VAL A 293 -6.33 -1.95 -31.74
N LEU A 294 -7.62 -2.28 -31.73
CA LEU A 294 -8.59 -1.73 -30.77
C LEU A 294 -8.25 -2.13 -29.33
N ILE A 295 -7.83 -3.39 -29.12
CA ILE A 295 -7.39 -3.86 -27.80
C ILE A 295 -6.10 -3.16 -27.36
N ALA A 296 -5.24 -2.76 -28.28
CA ALA A 296 -4.04 -1.98 -27.95
C ALA A 296 -4.34 -0.54 -27.54
N GLU A 297 -5.48 0.00 -27.96
CA GLU A 297 -5.96 1.33 -27.56
C GLU A 297 -6.64 1.33 -26.18
N PHE A 298 -7.27 0.20 -25.80
CA PHE A 298 -7.95 0.03 -24.52
C PHE A 298 -6.98 0.03 -23.32
#